data_3d8e41d95537938189832e087740d693
#
_entry.id   3d8e41d95537938189832e087740d693
#
_cell.length_a   1.000
_cell.length_b   1.000
_cell.length_c   1.000
_cell.angle_alpha   90.00
_cell.angle_beta   90.00
_cell.angle_gamma   90.00
#
_symmetry.space_group_name_H-M   'P 1'
#
loop_
_entity.id
_entity.type
_entity.pdbx_description
1 polymer ?
#
loop_
_entity_poly.entity_id
_entity_poly.type
_entity_poly.pdbx_seq_one_letter_code
_entity_poly.pdbx_strand_id
1 'polypeptide(L)'
;MVAHLAFGHGGEDHGAPVPTASQVVSPRATSVSDAFEMVAVLEGRKLVIYLDQFASNAPVPGARVEVEGGALKGVAKELAPGVYALDAASLPAAKYPLVISIDTADTADLMAATLD
;
A
#
# COMPACT_ATOMS: atom_id res chain seq x y z
N MET A 1 32.69 -3.44 -23.45
CA MET A 1 32.16 -3.75 -23.56
C MET A 1 31.81 -4.07 -23.11
N VAL A 2 31.69 -3.76 -22.67
CA VAL A 2 31.15 -4.12 -22.37
C VAL A 2 30.76 -4.23 -21.74
N ALA A 3 30.69 -3.99 -21.45
CA ALA A 3 30.22 -4.31 -21.09
C ALA A 3 29.83 -4.27 -20.39
N HIS A 4 29.69 -4.14 -19.96
CA HIS A 4 29.24 -4.45 -19.62
C HIS A 4 28.56 -4.36 -19.10
N LEU A 5 28.73 -4.15 -18.54
CA LEU A 5 28.12 -4.37 -18.30
C LEU A 5 27.62 -4.38 -17.88
N ALA A 6 27.71 -4.09 -17.48
CA ALA A 6 27.10 -4.41 -17.33
C ALA A 6 26.69 -4.39 -16.74
N PHE A 7 26.72 -4.31 -16.30
CA PHE A 7 26.25 -4.66 -15.98
C PHE A 7 25.51 -4.47 -15.55
N GLY A 8 25.89 -4.12 -14.88
CA GLY A 8 25.22 -4.48 -14.74
C GLY A 8 24.74 -4.16 -14.24
N HIS A 9 24.94 -3.99 -13.70
CA HIS A 9 24.53 -4.27 -13.46
C HIS A 9 24.10 -4.32 -13.11
N GLY A 10 24.41 -3.82 -12.70
CA GLY A 10 24.02 -4.24 -12.56
C GLY A 10 24.00 -4.24 -11.91
N GLY A 11 24.21 -3.97 -11.61
CA GLY A 11 23.99 -4.43 -11.30
C GLY A 11 24.11 -4.38 -10.58
N GLU A 12 24.18 -4.24 -10.33
CA GLU A 12 24.13 -4.61 -10.07
C GLU A 12 24.10 -4.64 -9.58
N ASP A 13 24.21 -4.37 -9.21
CA ASP A 13 24.03 -4.74 -9.02
C ASP A 13 24.05 -4.68 -8.69
N HIS A 14 24.19 -4.35 -8.16
CA HIS A 14 24.05 -4.70 -8.04
C HIS A 14 24.02 -4.72 -7.45
N GLY A 15 24.05 -4.29 -6.95
CA GLY A 15 23.78 -4.57 -6.48
C GLY A 15 23.75 -4.49 -5.61
N ALA A 16 23.54 -4.19 -5.20
CA ALA A 16 23.30 -4.23 -4.44
C ALA A 16 23.09 -4.33 -3.55
N PRO A 17 23.07 -4.06 -3.09
CA PRO A 17 22.89 -4.47 -2.11
C PRO A 17 22.20 -4.73 -1.35
N VAL A 18 22.14 -4.96 -1.01
CA VAL A 18 21.53 -5.41 -0.33
C VAL A 18 21.21 -5.57 0.65
N PRO A 19 20.74 -5.39 0.92
CA PRO A 19 20.47 -5.70 2.03
C PRO A 19 19.85 -6.42 2.60
N THR A 20 19.68 -6.40 2.62
CA THR A 20 19.78 -7.44 3.04
C THR A 20 18.86 -8.16 3.86
N ALA A 21 19.07 -9.27 4.15
CA ALA A 21 18.24 -10.19 4.88
C ALA A 21 17.82 -9.70 6.24
N SER A 22 18.59 -8.81 6.78
CA SER A 22 18.27 -8.25 8.08
C SER A 22 17.28 -7.10 8.01
N GLN A 23 16.88 -6.71 6.81
CA GLN A 23 15.94 -5.62 6.68
C GLN A 23 14.56 -6.05 7.09
N VAL A 24 13.88 -5.17 7.80
CA VAL A 24 12.50 -5.36 8.17
C VAL A 24 11.65 -4.90 6.99
N VAL A 25 10.85 -5.83 6.47
CA VAL A 25 9.92 -5.51 5.40
C VAL A 25 8.61 -5.07 6.05
N SER A 26 8.15 -3.90 5.68
CA SER A 26 6.89 -3.40 6.21
C SER A 26 5.72 -4.28 5.77
N PRO A 27 4.86 -4.67 6.70
CA PRO A 27 3.67 -5.44 6.33
C PRO A 27 2.82 -4.66 5.32
N ARG A 28 2.26 -5.38 4.36
CA ARG A 28 1.45 -4.76 3.34
C ARG A 28 0.30 -5.63 2.90
N ALA A 29 -0.69 -5.02 2.30
CA ALA A 29 -1.85 -5.69 1.77
C ALA A 29 -2.18 -5.07 0.42
N THR A 30 -2.59 -5.89 -0.52
CA THR A 30 -2.96 -5.42 -1.85
C THR A 30 -4.35 -5.91 -2.18
N SER A 31 -5.06 -5.14 -2.97
CA SER A 31 -6.38 -5.51 -3.43
C SER A 31 -6.68 -4.81 -4.76
N VAL A 32 -7.49 -5.46 -5.57
CA VAL A 32 -7.86 -4.96 -6.88
C VAL A 32 -9.36 -5.15 -7.05
N SER A 33 -10.03 -4.14 -7.57
CA SER A 33 -11.42 -4.23 -7.96
C SER A 33 -11.55 -3.77 -9.41
N ASP A 34 -12.77 -3.73 -9.92
CA ASP A 34 -12.98 -3.23 -11.30
C ASP A 34 -12.55 -1.76 -11.42
N ALA A 35 -12.73 -0.99 -10.37
CA ALA A 35 -12.47 0.45 -10.40
C ALA A 35 -11.11 0.84 -9.86
N PHE A 36 -10.60 0.12 -8.87
CA PHE A 36 -9.44 0.57 -8.09
C PHE A 36 -8.39 -0.49 -7.91
N GLU A 37 -7.18 -0.02 -7.71
CA GLU A 37 -6.06 -0.82 -7.26
C GLU A 37 -5.53 -0.17 -5.99
N MET A 38 -5.31 -0.97 -4.94
CA MET A 38 -4.95 -0.44 -3.64
C MET A 38 -3.78 -1.21 -3.06
N VAL A 39 -2.85 -0.48 -2.44
CA VAL A 39 -1.78 -1.05 -1.63
C VAL A 39 -1.82 -0.38 -0.27
N ALA A 40 -1.93 -1.16 0.78
CA ALA A 40 -1.86 -0.66 2.15
C ALA A 40 -0.54 -1.11 2.76
N VAL A 41 0.19 -0.19 3.38
CA VAL A 41 1.50 -0.46 3.96
C VAL A 41 1.50 0.04 5.39
N LEU A 42 1.93 -0.81 6.32
CA LEU A 42 2.11 -0.38 7.70
C LEU A 42 3.48 0.25 7.84
N GLU A 43 3.53 1.55 7.98
CA GLU A 43 4.77 2.32 8.10
C GLU A 43 4.85 2.90 9.50
N GLY A 44 5.65 2.26 10.36
CA GLY A 44 5.73 2.64 11.74
C GLY A 44 4.38 2.43 12.41
N ARG A 45 3.78 3.52 12.86
CA ARG A 45 2.50 3.50 13.58
C ARG A 45 1.33 3.94 12.71
N LYS A 46 1.54 4.03 11.40
CA LYS A 46 0.51 4.48 10.48
C LYS A 46 0.28 3.45 9.40
N LEU A 47 -0.98 3.27 9.05
CA LEU A 47 -1.35 2.50 7.88
C LEU A 47 -1.52 3.49 6.73
N VAL A 48 -0.69 3.34 5.70
CA VAL A 48 -0.70 4.22 4.54
C VAL A 48 -1.32 3.46 3.37
N ILE A 49 -2.31 4.07 2.75
CA ILE A 49 -3.07 3.45 1.67
C ILE A 49 -2.81 4.23 0.39
N TYR A 50 -2.30 3.54 -0.61
CA TYR A 50 -2.08 4.08 -1.95
C TYR A 50 -3.21 3.60 -2.83
N LEU A 51 -3.99 4.52 -3.37
CA LEU A 51 -5.20 4.22 -4.13
C LEU A 51 -5.10 4.77 -5.53
N ASP A 52 -5.15 3.89 -6.52
CA ASP A 52 -5.07 4.26 -7.92
C ASP A 52 -6.30 3.73 -8.67
N GLN A 53 -6.61 4.36 -9.79
CA GLN A 53 -7.59 3.81 -10.72
C GLN A 53 -7.01 2.58 -11.40
N PHE A 54 -7.78 1.53 -11.48
CA PHE A 54 -7.31 0.29 -12.07
C PHE A 54 -6.92 0.47 -13.53
N ALA A 55 -7.77 1.16 -14.30
CA ALA A 55 -7.59 1.26 -15.75
C ALA A 55 -6.40 2.12 -16.16
N SER A 56 -6.08 3.15 -15.39
CA SER A 56 -5.09 4.15 -15.81
C SER A 56 -3.90 4.27 -14.86
N ASN A 57 -3.99 3.66 -13.67
CA ASN A 57 -3.02 3.84 -12.59
C ASN A 57 -2.92 5.27 -12.11
N ALA A 58 -3.89 6.11 -12.43
CA ALA A 58 -3.91 7.47 -11.93
C ALA A 58 -4.30 7.47 -10.46
N PRO A 59 -3.65 8.30 -9.63
CA PRO A 59 -4.04 8.39 -8.23
C PRO A 59 -5.47 8.90 -8.08
N VAL A 60 -6.16 8.42 -7.06
CA VAL A 60 -7.55 8.77 -6.79
C VAL A 60 -7.60 9.78 -5.65
N PRO A 61 -7.77 11.07 -5.94
CA PRO A 61 -7.87 12.07 -4.90
C PRO A 61 -9.30 12.20 -4.39
N GLY A 62 -9.45 12.74 -3.19
CA GLY A 62 -10.75 13.14 -2.69
C GLY A 62 -11.69 12.00 -2.34
N ALA A 63 -11.18 10.80 -2.17
CA ALA A 63 -12.01 9.67 -1.77
C ALA A 63 -12.21 9.64 -0.27
N ARG A 64 -13.34 9.09 0.16
CA ARG A 64 -13.51 8.73 1.55
C ARG A 64 -13.07 7.28 1.69
N VAL A 65 -12.01 7.07 2.46
CA VAL A 65 -11.39 5.76 2.64
C VAL A 65 -11.58 5.34 4.08
N GLU A 66 -12.46 4.40 4.32
CA GLU A 66 -12.72 3.89 5.67
C GLU A 66 -12.11 2.51 5.81
N VAL A 67 -11.35 2.32 6.88
CA VAL A 67 -10.64 1.07 7.14
C VAL A 67 -11.21 0.41 8.38
N GLU A 68 -11.46 -0.89 8.27
CA GLU A 68 -12.00 -1.66 9.36
C GLU A 68 -11.34 -3.03 9.43
N GLY A 69 -10.94 -3.43 10.63
CA GLY A 69 -10.38 -4.75 10.85
C GLY A 69 -10.07 -4.96 12.31
N GLY A 70 -10.74 -5.92 12.95
CA GLY A 70 -10.55 -6.16 14.38
C GLY A 70 -10.81 -4.90 15.20
N ALA A 71 -9.82 -4.48 15.94
CA ALA A 71 -9.92 -3.27 16.78
C ALA A 71 -9.67 -2.00 15.98
N LEU A 72 -9.19 -2.11 14.75
CA LEU A 72 -8.91 -0.94 13.93
C LEU A 72 -10.17 -0.51 13.21
N LYS A 73 -10.53 0.77 13.35
CA LYS A 73 -11.64 1.34 12.61
C LYS A 73 -11.45 2.84 12.52
N GLY A 74 -11.49 3.36 11.32
CA GLY A 74 -11.38 4.81 11.14
C GLY A 74 -11.36 5.21 9.69
N VAL A 75 -11.47 6.51 9.46
CA VAL A 75 -11.40 7.11 8.15
C VAL A 75 -9.99 7.63 7.95
N ALA A 76 -9.35 7.18 6.88
CA ALA A 76 -7.99 7.61 6.57
C ALA A 76 -8.02 9.05 6.05
N LYS A 77 -7.01 9.81 6.45
CA LYS A 77 -6.86 11.19 6.04
C LYS A 77 -6.02 11.27 4.78
N GLU A 78 -6.48 12.03 3.80
CA GLU A 78 -5.72 12.20 2.57
C GLU A 78 -4.50 13.07 2.83
N LEU A 79 -3.32 12.57 2.48
CA LEU A 79 -2.05 13.29 2.64
C LEU A 79 -1.60 13.91 1.34
N ALA A 80 -1.90 13.26 0.24
CA ALA A 80 -1.54 13.69 -1.11
C ALA A 80 -2.51 13.00 -2.07
N PRO A 81 -2.60 13.41 -3.32
CA PRO A 81 -3.51 12.74 -4.25
C PRO A 81 -3.28 11.22 -4.28
N GLY A 82 -4.29 10.46 -3.92
CA GLY A 82 -4.21 9.00 -3.91
C GLY A 82 -3.50 8.39 -2.72
N VAL A 83 -3.08 9.18 -1.74
CA VAL A 83 -2.37 8.69 -0.57
C VAL A 83 -3.16 9.03 0.69
N TYR A 84 -3.53 8.01 1.44
CA TYR A 84 -4.36 8.14 2.64
C TYR A 84 -3.69 7.45 3.81
N ALA A 85 -3.86 7.97 5.01
CA ALA A 85 -3.22 7.38 6.18
C ALA A 85 -4.11 7.48 7.41
N LEU A 86 -3.99 6.47 8.29
CA LEU A 86 -4.61 6.55 9.59
C LEU A 86 -3.70 5.90 10.62
N ASP A 87 -3.93 6.26 11.89
CA ASP A 87 -3.15 5.72 12.99
C ASP A 87 -3.47 4.24 13.19
N ALA A 88 -2.44 3.43 13.29
CA ALA A 88 -2.57 1.98 13.43
C ALA A 88 -1.56 1.45 14.45
N ALA A 89 -1.33 2.20 15.50
CA ALA A 89 -0.29 1.89 16.47
C ALA A 89 -0.46 0.55 17.18
N SER A 90 -1.68 0.03 17.24
CA SER A 90 -1.97 -1.17 18.02
C SER A 90 -2.14 -2.43 17.17
N LEU A 91 -1.77 -2.40 15.89
CA LEU A 91 -1.89 -3.59 15.06
C LEU A 91 -0.89 -4.66 15.48
N PRO A 92 -1.34 -5.93 15.57
CA PRO A 92 -0.42 -7.02 15.89
C PRO A 92 0.52 -7.32 14.74
N ALA A 93 1.58 -8.06 15.03
CA ALA A 93 2.60 -8.40 14.04
C ALA A 93 2.22 -9.62 13.19
N ALA A 94 1.00 -10.11 13.28
CA ALA A 94 0.55 -11.27 12.53
C ALA A 94 -0.29 -10.84 11.33
N LYS A 95 -0.72 -11.79 10.54
CA LYS A 95 -1.64 -11.51 9.45
C LYS A 95 -2.88 -10.81 9.98
N TYR A 96 -3.30 -9.76 9.30
CA TYR A 96 -4.37 -8.92 9.79
C TYR A 96 -5.32 -8.58 8.64
N PRO A 97 -6.52 -9.18 8.62
CA PRO A 97 -7.48 -8.90 7.56
C PRO A 97 -8.11 -7.53 7.73
N LEU A 98 -8.22 -6.83 6.61
CA LEU A 98 -8.78 -5.49 6.55
C LEU A 98 -9.90 -5.45 5.53
N VAL A 99 -10.89 -4.61 5.80
CA VAL A 99 -11.93 -4.25 4.85
C VAL A 99 -11.84 -2.74 4.66
N ILE A 100 -11.72 -2.32 3.42
CA ILE A 100 -11.53 -0.93 3.09
C ILE A 100 -12.67 -0.49 2.18
N SER A 101 -13.45 0.48 2.68
CA SER A 101 -14.56 1.07 1.93
C SER A 101 -14.08 2.32 1.25
N ILE A 102 -14.30 2.42 -0.05
CA ILE A 102 -13.84 3.56 -0.84
C ILE A 102 -15.07 4.20 -1.49
N ASP A 103 -15.28 5.47 -1.17
CA ASP A 103 -16.38 6.25 -1.74
C ASP A 103 -15.82 7.45 -2.46
N THR A 104 -16.15 7.56 -3.74
CA THR A 104 -15.86 8.75 -4.53
C THR A 104 -17.18 9.35 -5.00
N ALA A 105 -17.11 10.43 -5.75
CA ALA A 105 -18.33 11.04 -6.30
C ALA A 105 -19.10 10.10 -7.21
N ASP A 106 -18.38 9.18 -7.88
CA ASP A 106 -18.96 8.33 -8.92
C ASP A 106 -19.06 6.87 -8.53
N THR A 107 -18.30 6.42 -7.55
CA THR A 107 -18.11 4.99 -7.31
C THR A 107 -18.03 4.71 -5.82
N ALA A 108 -18.66 3.62 -5.41
CA ALA A 108 -18.50 3.08 -4.06
C ALA A 108 -18.01 1.64 -4.20
N ASP A 109 -16.98 1.29 -3.46
CA ASP A 109 -16.38 -0.03 -3.56
C ASP A 109 -15.96 -0.54 -2.19
N LEU A 110 -15.95 -1.85 -2.04
CA LEU A 110 -15.55 -2.50 -0.79
C LEU A 110 -14.43 -3.47 -1.14
N MET A 111 -13.26 -3.26 -0.56
CA MET A 111 -12.08 -4.04 -0.90
C MET A 111 -11.56 -4.75 0.33
N ALA A 112 -11.30 -6.04 0.19
CA ALA A 112 -10.74 -6.85 1.27
C ALA A 112 -9.28 -7.13 0.98
N ALA A 113 -8.45 -7.05 2.00
CA ALA A 113 -7.02 -7.32 1.88
C ALA A 113 -6.49 -7.80 3.21
N THR A 114 -5.40 -8.55 3.18
CA THR A 114 -4.78 -9.03 4.41
C THR A 114 -3.39 -8.43 4.53
N LEU A 115 -3.17 -7.73 5.62
CA LEU A 115 -1.89 -7.15 5.94
C LEU A 115 -0.96 -8.26 6.40
N ASP A 116 0.16 -8.40 5.74
CA ASP A 116 1.05 -9.52 6.02
C ASP A 116 2.52 -9.14 5.85
#